data_c28d5ba086d80f131db6861e5efb3a91
#
_entry.id   c28d5ba086d80f131db6861e5efb3a91
#
_cell.length_a   1.000
_cell.length_b   1.000
_cell.length_c   1.000
_cell.angle_alpha   90.00
_cell.angle_beta   90.00
_cell.angle_gamma   90.00
#
_symmetry.space_group_name_H-M   'P 1'
#
loop_
_entity.id
_entity.type
_entity.pdbx_description
1 polymer ?
#
loop_
_entity_poly.entity_id
_entity_poly.type
_entity_poly.pdbx_seq_one_letter_code
_entity_poly.pdbx_strand_id
1 'polypeptide(L)'
;MPFIKINCSSIPAQLLESELFGYEKGAFSGANAQGKKGLFEAANKGTLLLDEIGDMPMELQAKLLRAIQSNEITRVGGTKPIPLDIRLIASTNCNLKAKIAEGTFRSDLYYRLHVIPINVPPLRERKDDIALLCEHYINIFNEKYDKHLVLSEENKDALMGYSWPGNIRELRNIMEYLVVCASDMDHLDNSFLYSIFDLEGKDSYM
;
A
#
# COMPACT_ATOMS: atom_id res chain seq x y z
N MET A 1 3.59 4.43 21.74
CA MET A 1 4.07 3.21 21.08
C MET A 1 4.44 3.55 19.65
N PRO A 2 5.58 3.12 19.13
CA PRO A 2 5.95 3.40 17.75
C PRO A 2 5.04 2.66 16.75
N PHE A 3 4.70 3.32 15.64
CA PHE A 3 4.07 2.72 14.48
C PHE A 3 4.97 2.97 13.28
N ILE A 4 5.61 1.91 12.81
CA ILE A 4 6.57 1.96 11.70
C ILE A 4 5.95 1.28 10.49
N LYS A 5 5.99 1.95 9.35
CA LYS A 5 5.52 1.43 8.07
C LYS A 5 6.68 1.36 7.08
N ILE A 6 6.75 0.27 6.33
CA ILE A 6 7.65 0.11 5.18
C ILE A 6 6.87 -0.52 4.03
N ASN A 7 7.11 -0.05 2.82
CA ASN A 7 6.63 -0.69 1.61
C ASN A 7 7.78 -1.52 1.01
N CYS A 8 7.57 -2.85 0.92
CA CYS A 8 8.61 -3.79 0.48
C CYS A 8 8.97 -3.66 -1.01
N SER A 9 8.05 -3.14 -1.84
CA SER A 9 8.28 -2.93 -3.27
C SER A 9 9.02 -1.62 -3.58
N SER A 10 9.01 -0.65 -2.66
CA SER A 10 9.59 0.68 -2.88
C SER A 10 11.11 0.77 -2.65
N ILE A 11 11.72 -0.27 -2.10
CA ILE A 11 13.14 -0.30 -1.72
C ILE A 11 13.85 -1.40 -2.51
N PRO A 12 15.00 -1.14 -3.14
CA PRO A 12 15.81 -2.17 -3.79
C PRO A 12 16.12 -3.33 -2.83
N ALA A 13 16.06 -4.56 -3.34
CA ALA A 13 16.21 -5.78 -2.54
C ALA A 13 17.47 -5.78 -1.64
N GLN A 14 18.60 -5.28 -2.18
CA GLN A 14 19.88 -5.22 -1.46
C GLN A 14 19.83 -4.26 -0.25
N LEU A 15 18.99 -3.22 -0.31
CA LEU A 15 18.83 -2.25 0.75
C LEU A 15 17.75 -2.65 1.74
N LEU A 16 16.70 -3.36 1.28
CA LEU A 16 15.56 -3.77 2.10
C LEU A 16 15.99 -4.58 3.32
N GLU A 17 16.98 -5.46 3.17
CA GLU A 17 17.55 -6.22 4.28
C GLU A 17 18.15 -5.31 5.35
N SER A 18 19.02 -4.40 4.95
CA SER A 18 19.69 -3.47 5.87
C SER A 18 18.72 -2.47 6.51
N GLU A 19 17.65 -2.09 5.81
CA GLU A 19 16.59 -1.26 6.38
C GLU A 19 15.77 -2.03 7.43
N LEU A 20 15.36 -3.26 7.14
CA LEU A 20 14.55 -4.06 8.05
C LEU A 20 15.33 -4.48 9.30
N PHE A 21 16.49 -5.09 9.12
CA PHE A 21 17.25 -5.75 10.20
C PHE A 21 18.38 -4.88 10.78
N GLY A 22 18.75 -3.80 10.08
CA GLY A 22 19.92 -3.01 10.45
C GLY A 22 21.23 -3.72 10.10
N TYR A 23 22.36 -3.06 10.39
CA TYR A 23 23.69 -3.63 10.14
C TYR A 23 24.70 -3.18 11.20
N GLU A 24 25.69 -4.03 11.43
CA GLU A 24 26.81 -3.71 12.28
C GLU A 24 27.90 -2.93 11.52
N LYS A 25 28.78 -2.26 12.26
CA LYS A 25 29.93 -1.58 11.69
C LYS A 25 30.74 -2.50 10.76
N GLY A 26 30.99 -2.06 9.52
CA GLY A 26 31.79 -2.82 8.55
C GLY A 26 31.09 -4.01 7.91
N ALA A 27 29.78 -4.13 8.02
CA ALA A 27 29.00 -5.24 7.44
C ALA A 27 29.14 -5.35 5.92
N PHE A 28 29.34 -4.23 5.23
CA PHE A 28 29.57 -4.16 3.78
C PHE A 28 30.33 -2.88 3.41
N SER A 29 30.87 -2.80 2.18
CA SER A 29 31.54 -1.60 1.68
C SER A 29 30.56 -0.44 1.56
N GLY A 30 30.83 0.66 2.26
CA GLY A 30 29.91 1.82 2.36
C GLY A 30 28.99 1.80 3.58
N ALA A 31 29.07 0.79 4.46
CA ALA A 31 28.35 0.80 5.73
C ALA A 31 28.82 1.94 6.63
N ASN A 32 27.87 2.59 7.33
CA ASN A 32 28.20 3.64 8.30
C ASN A 32 29.15 3.09 9.37
N ALA A 33 30.14 3.90 9.75
CA ALA A 33 31.16 3.54 10.76
C ALA A 33 30.57 3.21 12.14
N GLN A 34 29.33 3.60 12.41
CA GLN A 34 28.62 3.33 13.67
C GLN A 34 27.60 2.18 13.57
N GLY A 35 27.43 1.58 12.37
CA GLY A 35 26.30 0.68 12.09
C GLY A 35 24.97 1.44 11.98
N LYS A 36 23.86 0.69 11.82
CA LYS A 36 22.50 1.25 11.75
C LYS A 36 21.51 0.31 12.42
N LYS A 37 20.62 0.87 13.22
CA LYS A 37 19.46 0.12 13.73
C LYS A 37 18.44 -0.10 12.61
N GLY A 38 17.86 -1.31 12.55
CA GLY A 38 16.82 -1.63 11.59
C GLY A 38 15.42 -1.23 12.07
N LEU A 39 14.45 -1.33 11.15
CA LEU A 39 13.05 -0.98 11.42
C LEU A 39 12.40 -1.92 12.44
N PHE A 40 12.82 -3.19 12.52
CA PHE A 40 12.39 -4.10 13.59
C PHE A 40 12.76 -3.57 14.97
N GLU A 41 13.98 -3.07 15.15
CA GLU A 41 14.42 -2.46 16.40
C GLU A 41 13.66 -1.16 16.69
N ALA A 42 13.44 -0.34 15.65
CA ALA A 42 12.71 0.92 15.76
C ALA A 42 11.22 0.71 16.13
N ALA A 43 10.63 -0.42 15.70
CA ALA A 43 9.25 -0.79 15.99
C ALA A 43 9.07 -1.49 17.34
N ASN A 44 10.16 -1.75 18.08
CA ASN A 44 10.10 -2.50 19.32
C ASN A 44 9.13 -1.87 20.34
N LYS A 45 8.32 -2.68 21.00
CA LYS A 45 7.19 -2.29 21.86
C LYS A 45 6.10 -1.50 21.12
N GLY A 46 5.98 -1.71 19.81
CA GLY A 46 5.01 -1.04 18.95
C GLY A 46 4.53 -1.93 17.81
N THR A 47 4.26 -1.31 16.67
CA THR A 47 3.71 -1.99 15.49
C THR A 47 4.62 -1.77 14.28
N LEU A 48 4.92 -2.86 13.56
CA LEU A 48 5.56 -2.83 12.25
C LEU A 48 4.55 -3.24 11.17
N LEU A 49 4.30 -2.36 10.22
CA LEU A 49 3.48 -2.64 9.03
C LEU A 49 4.40 -2.89 7.83
N LEU A 50 4.35 -4.11 7.30
CA LEU A 50 4.99 -4.52 6.06
C LEU A 50 3.98 -4.45 4.94
N ASP A 51 4.05 -3.40 4.14
CA ASP A 51 3.17 -3.18 2.99
C ASP A 51 3.78 -3.85 1.75
N GLU A 52 2.95 -4.41 0.86
CA GLU A 52 3.33 -5.19 -0.32
C GLU A 52 4.29 -6.35 0.00
N ILE A 53 3.93 -7.13 1.03
CA ILE A 53 4.75 -8.27 1.49
C ILE A 53 4.95 -9.33 0.39
N GLY A 54 4.00 -9.42 -0.57
CA GLY A 54 4.09 -10.33 -1.71
C GLY A 54 5.28 -10.07 -2.64
N ASP A 55 5.87 -8.87 -2.58
CA ASP A 55 7.02 -8.48 -3.41
C ASP A 55 8.36 -8.61 -2.69
N MET A 56 8.34 -9.13 -1.45
CA MET A 56 9.56 -9.36 -0.68
C MET A 56 10.41 -10.46 -1.33
N PRO A 57 11.73 -10.24 -1.54
CA PRO A 57 12.64 -11.27 -2.07
C PRO A 57 12.66 -12.55 -1.21
N MET A 58 12.75 -13.72 -1.84
CA MET A 58 12.71 -15.03 -1.18
C MET A 58 13.71 -15.19 -0.04
N GLU A 59 14.92 -14.64 -0.21
CA GLU A 59 15.96 -14.66 0.83
C GLU A 59 15.53 -13.91 2.10
N LEU A 60 14.86 -12.77 1.92
CA LEU A 60 14.35 -11.96 3.03
C LEU A 60 13.13 -12.58 3.68
N GLN A 61 12.29 -13.29 2.92
CA GLN A 61 11.18 -14.05 3.48
C GLN A 61 11.66 -15.08 4.51
N ALA A 62 12.79 -15.76 4.26
CA ALA A 62 13.37 -16.71 5.21
C ALA A 62 13.87 -16.03 6.51
N LYS A 63 14.46 -14.83 6.39
CA LYS A 63 14.88 -14.04 7.55
C LYS A 63 13.70 -13.50 8.36
N LEU A 64 12.67 -13.00 7.65
CA LEU A 64 11.43 -12.55 8.26
C LEU A 64 10.76 -13.69 9.05
N LEU A 65 10.67 -14.88 8.46
CA LEU A 65 10.08 -16.04 9.13
C LEU A 65 10.81 -16.34 10.45
N ARG A 66 12.14 -16.35 10.44
CA ARG A 66 12.93 -16.54 11.66
C ARG A 66 12.62 -15.47 12.72
N ALA A 67 12.61 -14.20 12.31
CA ALA A 67 12.32 -13.08 13.21
C ALA A 67 10.95 -13.22 13.89
N ILE A 68 9.92 -13.67 13.13
CA ILE A 68 8.56 -13.87 13.67
C ILE A 68 8.47 -15.12 14.56
N GLN A 69 9.27 -16.14 14.29
CA GLN A 69 9.24 -17.39 15.05
C GLN A 69 9.97 -17.28 16.40
N SER A 70 11.17 -16.68 16.38
CA SER A 70 12.02 -16.56 17.57
C SER A 70 11.74 -15.29 18.40
N ASN A 71 10.98 -14.33 17.86
CA ASN A 71 10.82 -12.99 18.42
C ASN A 71 12.16 -12.29 18.65
N GLU A 72 13.11 -12.49 17.76
CA GLU A 72 14.42 -11.86 17.79
C GLU A 72 14.97 -11.65 16.38
N ILE A 73 15.87 -10.71 16.23
CA ILE A 73 16.62 -10.48 14.98
C ILE A 73 18.11 -10.44 15.25
N THR A 74 18.87 -10.58 14.17
CA THR A 74 20.32 -10.29 14.16
C THR A 74 20.58 -9.28 13.05
N ARG A 75 21.39 -8.26 13.33
CA ARG A 75 21.82 -7.27 12.33
C ARG A 75 22.69 -7.92 11.26
N VAL A 76 22.68 -7.36 10.06
CA VAL A 76 23.58 -7.77 8.98
C VAL A 76 25.03 -7.63 9.43
N GLY A 77 25.82 -8.68 9.24
CA GLY A 77 27.21 -8.75 9.72
C GLY A 77 27.38 -8.92 11.22
N GLY A 78 26.29 -9.01 11.98
CA GLY A 78 26.32 -9.26 13.43
C GLY A 78 26.02 -10.72 13.79
N THR A 79 26.26 -11.06 15.06
CA THR A 79 25.95 -12.38 15.62
C THR A 79 25.08 -12.30 16.90
N LYS A 80 24.88 -11.08 17.42
CA LYS A 80 24.13 -10.87 18.64
C LYS A 80 22.62 -10.87 18.39
N PRO A 81 21.84 -11.76 19.01
CA PRO A 81 20.38 -11.70 18.94
C PRO A 81 19.85 -10.48 19.68
N ILE A 82 18.86 -9.84 19.11
CA ILE A 82 18.15 -8.68 19.66
C ILE A 82 16.69 -9.09 19.84
N PRO A 83 16.19 -9.19 21.07
CA PRO A 83 14.81 -9.59 21.33
C PRO A 83 13.84 -8.50 20.88
N LEU A 84 12.69 -8.93 20.38
CA LEU A 84 11.62 -8.09 19.86
C LEU A 84 10.31 -8.35 20.62
N ASP A 85 9.61 -7.27 20.89
CA ASP A 85 8.22 -7.25 21.33
C ASP A 85 7.44 -6.33 20.39
N ILE A 86 6.95 -6.88 19.29
CA ILE A 86 6.30 -6.13 18.22
C ILE A 86 4.96 -6.75 17.81
N ARG A 87 4.02 -5.91 17.44
CA ARG A 87 2.86 -6.30 16.65
C ARG A 87 3.20 -6.20 15.18
N LEU A 88 3.10 -7.31 14.44
CA LEU A 88 3.32 -7.31 12.98
C LEU A 88 1.99 -7.24 12.25
N ILE A 89 1.92 -6.38 11.25
CA ILE A 89 0.84 -6.29 10.26
C ILE A 89 1.48 -6.45 8.89
N ALA A 90 0.92 -7.30 8.05
CA ALA A 90 1.34 -7.46 6.66
C ALA A 90 0.17 -7.15 5.73
N SER A 91 0.41 -6.38 4.67
CA SER A 91 -0.57 -6.09 3.62
C SER A 91 -0.01 -6.46 2.25
N THR A 92 -0.89 -6.84 1.35
CA THR A 92 -0.55 -7.16 -0.03
C THR A 92 -1.78 -7.02 -0.93
N ASN A 93 -1.57 -6.63 -2.17
CA ASN A 93 -2.55 -6.65 -3.25
C ASN A 93 -2.47 -7.95 -4.08
N CYS A 94 -1.44 -8.79 -3.85
CA CYS A 94 -1.18 -10.01 -4.61
C CYS A 94 -1.89 -11.22 -4.03
N ASN A 95 -2.22 -12.19 -4.90
CA ASN A 95 -2.64 -13.51 -4.47
C ASN A 95 -1.42 -14.34 -4.01
N LEU A 96 -1.19 -14.37 -2.69
CA LEU A 96 -0.05 -15.10 -2.11
C LEU A 96 -0.09 -16.60 -2.37
N LYS A 97 -1.27 -17.21 -2.53
CA LYS A 97 -1.37 -18.66 -2.86
C LYS A 97 -0.89 -18.92 -4.28
N ALA A 98 -1.18 -18.03 -5.22
CA ALA A 98 -0.61 -18.12 -6.58
C ALA A 98 0.92 -17.97 -6.53
N LYS A 99 1.43 -16.98 -5.82
CA LYS A 99 2.89 -16.79 -5.65
C LYS A 99 3.58 -17.99 -4.96
N ILE A 100 2.90 -18.71 -4.08
CA ILE A 100 3.41 -19.98 -3.51
C ILE A 100 3.50 -21.05 -4.59
N ALA A 101 2.48 -21.21 -5.42
CA ALA A 101 2.49 -22.18 -6.52
C ALA A 101 3.58 -21.87 -7.55
N GLU A 102 3.88 -20.62 -7.81
CA GLU A 102 4.95 -20.12 -8.67
C GLU A 102 6.35 -20.23 -8.03
N GLY A 103 6.44 -20.55 -6.74
CA GLY A 103 7.70 -20.63 -6.00
C GLY A 103 8.33 -19.27 -5.65
N THR A 104 7.57 -18.17 -5.76
CA THR A 104 8.04 -16.80 -5.46
C THR A 104 7.67 -16.33 -4.06
N PHE A 105 6.83 -17.08 -3.33
CA PHE A 105 6.52 -16.85 -1.93
C PHE A 105 6.56 -18.14 -1.12
N ARG A 106 7.11 -18.11 0.09
CA ARG A 106 7.25 -19.28 0.96
C ARG A 106 5.94 -19.64 1.63
N SER A 107 5.57 -20.90 1.56
CA SER A 107 4.36 -21.41 2.23
C SER A 107 4.43 -21.33 3.75
N ASP A 108 5.62 -21.57 4.34
CA ASP A 108 5.82 -21.50 5.80
C ASP A 108 5.63 -20.07 6.34
N LEU A 109 6.11 -19.06 5.63
CA LEU A 109 5.89 -17.66 5.97
C LEU A 109 4.40 -17.28 5.84
N TYR A 110 3.74 -17.73 4.75
CA TYR A 110 2.31 -17.50 4.56
C TYR A 110 1.50 -17.95 5.77
N TYR A 111 1.66 -19.19 6.21
CA TYR A 111 0.91 -19.71 7.37
C TYR A 111 1.25 -19.00 8.68
N ARG A 112 2.43 -18.45 8.82
CA ARG A 112 2.81 -17.66 10.00
C ARG A 112 2.23 -16.25 10.01
N LEU A 113 2.03 -15.64 8.84
CA LEU A 113 1.40 -14.31 8.70
C LEU A 113 -0.12 -14.41 8.71
N HIS A 114 -0.70 -15.47 8.12
CA HIS A 114 -2.13 -15.63 7.90
C HIS A 114 -2.86 -16.14 9.17
N VAL A 115 -2.70 -15.44 10.29
CA VAL A 115 -3.35 -15.79 11.56
C VAL A 115 -4.71 -15.12 11.69
N ILE A 116 -4.79 -13.84 11.37
CA ILE A 116 -6.04 -13.05 11.39
C ILE A 116 -6.14 -12.34 10.04
N PRO A 117 -6.73 -12.98 9.03
CA PRO A 117 -6.89 -12.35 7.72
C PRO A 117 -7.99 -11.30 7.75
N ILE A 118 -7.70 -10.14 7.16
CA ILE A 118 -8.66 -9.07 6.92
C ILE A 118 -8.73 -8.86 5.41
N ASN A 119 -9.87 -9.13 4.82
CA ASN A 119 -10.12 -8.84 3.42
C ASN A 119 -10.76 -7.46 3.28
N VAL A 120 -10.11 -6.55 2.57
CA VAL A 120 -10.63 -5.23 2.25
C VAL A 120 -11.29 -5.32 0.87
N PRO A 121 -12.62 -5.21 0.75
CA PRO A 121 -13.28 -5.32 -0.54
C PRO A 121 -12.91 -4.14 -1.44
N PRO A 122 -12.78 -4.35 -2.76
CA PRO A 122 -12.57 -3.28 -3.72
C PRO A 122 -13.79 -2.35 -3.78
N LEU A 123 -13.58 -1.14 -4.28
CA LEU A 123 -14.60 -0.10 -4.29
C LEU A 123 -15.89 -0.51 -5.04
N ARG A 124 -15.77 -1.27 -6.14
CA ARG A 124 -16.92 -1.82 -6.91
C ARG A 124 -17.84 -2.74 -6.10
N GLU A 125 -17.38 -3.32 -4.98
CA GLU A 125 -18.15 -4.18 -4.09
C GLU A 125 -18.80 -3.41 -2.92
N ARG A 126 -18.54 -2.11 -2.81
CA ARG A 126 -19.11 -1.21 -1.80
C ARG A 126 -19.60 0.08 -2.46
N LYS A 127 -20.57 -0.08 -3.33
CA LYS A 127 -21.09 0.99 -4.18
C LYS A 127 -21.65 2.18 -3.41
N ASP A 128 -22.24 1.93 -2.24
CA ASP A 128 -22.80 2.97 -1.38
C ASP A 128 -21.73 3.96 -0.90
N ASP A 129 -20.48 3.51 -0.78
CA ASP A 129 -19.36 4.38 -0.42
C ASP A 129 -18.95 5.32 -1.58
N ILE A 130 -19.21 4.94 -2.84
CA ILE A 130 -18.75 5.70 -4.01
C ILE A 130 -19.34 7.11 -4.00
N ALA A 131 -20.65 7.24 -3.86
CA ALA A 131 -21.32 8.54 -3.87
C ALA A 131 -20.80 9.45 -2.74
N LEU A 132 -20.66 8.90 -1.54
CA LEU A 132 -20.14 9.63 -0.37
C LEU A 132 -18.68 10.08 -0.57
N LEU A 133 -17.84 9.20 -1.14
CA LEU A 133 -16.43 9.53 -1.43
C LEU A 133 -16.31 10.57 -2.53
N CYS A 134 -17.14 10.49 -3.57
CA CYS A 134 -17.16 11.50 -4.63
C CYS A 134 -17.52 12.88 -4.07
N GLU A 135 -18.60 12.99 -3.30
CA GLU A 135 -18.99 14.25 -2.66
C GLU A 135 -17.89 14.78 -1.73
N HIS A 136 -17.30 13.90 -0.92
CA HIS A 136 -16.21 14.26 -0.01
C HIS A 136 -15.02 14.87 -0.76
N TYR A 137 -14.54 14.20 -1.82
CA TYR A 137 -13.39 14.69 -2.58
C TYR A 137 -13.72 15.93 -3.43
N ILE A 138 -14.92 16.01 -4.01
CA ILE A 138 -15.37 17.24 -4.71
C ILE A 138 -15.33 18.43 -3.76
N ASN A 139 -15.85 18.29 -2.54
CA ASN A 139 -15.83 19.38 -1.55
C ASN A 139 -14.39 19.79 -1.19
N ILE A 140 -13.49 18.82 -0.96
CA ILE A 140 -12.07 19.11 -0.69
C ILE A 140 -11.41 19.87 -1.84
N PHE A 141 -11.68 19.44 -3.09
CA PHE A 141 -11.05 20.07 -4.25
C PHE A 141 -11.70 21.38 -4.64
N ASN A 142 -13.02 21.56 -4.42
CA ASN A 142 -13.68 22.85 -4.55
C ASN A 142 -13.04 23.89 -3.62
N GLU A 143 -12.84 23.56 -2.35
CA GLU A 143 -12.15 24.44 -1.40
C GLU A 143 -10.69 24.73 -1.82
N LYS A 144 -9.97 23.69 -2.27
CA LYS A 144 -8.56 23.82 -2.67
C LYS A 144 -8.35 24.70 -3.89
N TYR A 145 -9.28 24.65 -4.86
CA TYR A 145 -9.15 25.33 -6.17
C TYR A 145 -10.10 26.50 -6.37
N ASP A 146 -10.83 26.90 -5.29
CA ASP A 146 -11.83 27.97 -5.32
C ASP A 146 -12.87 27.75 -6.44
N LYS A 147 -13.49 26.56 -6.45
CA LYS A 147 -14.47 26.11 -7.40
C LYS A 147 -15.78 25.69 -6.70
N HIS A 148 -16.86 25.52 -7.48
CA HIS A 148 -18.19 25.19 -6.97
C HIS A 148 -18.86 24.06 -7.76
N LEU A 149 -18.08 23.06 -8.20
CA LEU A 149 -18.65 21.90 -8.90
C LEU A 149 -19.61 21.13 -7.99
N VAL A 150 -20.79 20.82 -8.49
CA VAL A 150 -21.80 19.98 -7.84
C VAL A 150 -22.13 18.80 -8.73
N LEU A 151 -22.18 17.59 -8.16
CA LEU A 151 -22.58 16.39 -8.87
C LEU A 151 -24.11 16.29 -8.89
N SER A 152 -24.70 16.15 -10.06
CA SER A 152 -26.10 15.78 -10.21
C SER A 152 -26.34 14.32 -9.82
N GLU A 153 -27.61 13.92 -9.61
CA GLU A 153 -27.94 12.51 -9.35
C GLU A 153 -27.54 11.62 -10.55
N GLU A 154 -27.67 12.12 -11.78
CA GLU A 154 -27.21 11.40 -12.99
C GLU A 154 -25.70 11.19 -13.01
N ASN A 155 -24.91 12.19 -12.53
CA ASN A 155 -23.47 12.04 -12.40
C ASN A 155 -23.11 10.99 -11.34
N LYS A 156 -23.83 10.97 -10.21
CA LYS A 156 -23.63 9.96 -9.16
C LYS A 156 -23.92 8.56 -9.65
N ASP A 157 -25.00 8.39 -10.40
CA ASP A 157 -25.37 7.09 -11.01
C ASP A 157 -24.30 6.61 -11.98
N ALA A 158 -23.77 7.49 -12.83
CA ALA A 158 -22.68 7.16 -13.74
C ALA A 158 -21.41 6.74 -12.99
N LEU A 159 -21.03 7.48 -11.92
CA LEU A 159 -19.89 7.17 -11.06
C LEU A 159 -20.07 5.84 -10.30
N MET A 160 -21.27 5.51 -9.82
CA MET A 160 -21.58 4.23 -9.18
C MET A 160 -21.55 3.04 -10.16
N GLY A 161 -21.80 3.31 -11.45
CA GLY A 161 -21.73 2.31 -12.53
C GLY A 161 -20.32 1.90 -12.95
N TYR A 162 -19.32 2.74 -12.69
CA TYR A 162 -17.94 2.48 -13.10
C TYR A 162 -17.24 1.45 -12.19
N SER A 163 -16.28 0.71 -12.76
CA SER A 163 -15.66 -0.45 -12.08
C SER A 163 -14.56 -0.09 -11.08
N TRP A 164 -14.00 1.11 -11.18
CA TRP A 164 -12.95 1.64 -10.28
C TRP A 164 -11.75 0.70 -10.12
N PRO A 165 -11.05 0.32 -11.19
CA PRO A 165 -9.90 -0.59 -11.10
C PRO A 165 -8.79 -0.06 -10.17
N GLY A 166 -8.54 1.24 -10.16
CA GLY A 166 -7.61 1.91 -9.24
C GLY A 166 -8.21 2.26 -7.88
N ASN A 167 -9.46 1.82 -7.60
CA ASN A 167 -10.15 2.03 -6.34
C ASN A 167 -10.20 3.51 -5.91
N ILE A 168 -10.01 3.79 -4.62
CA ILE A 168 -10.11 5.15 -4.05
C ILE A 168 -9.03 6.09 -4.61
N ARG A 169 -7.85 5.56 -5.02
CA ARG A 169 -6.80 6.41 -5.62
C ARG A 169 -7.26 6.98 -6.96
N GLU A 170 -7.82 6.15 -7.81
CA GLU A 170 -8.40 6.55 -9.10
C GLU A 170 -9.57 7.50 -8.89
N LEU A 171 -10.52 7.15 -8.03
CA LEU A 171 -11.67 7.99 -7.70
C LEU A 171 -11.22 9.40 -7.27
N ARG A 172 -10.29 9.50 -6.34
CA ARG A 172 -9.75 10.78 -5.89
C ARG A 172 -9.13 11.59 -7.02
N ASN A 173 -8.32 10.94 -7.88
CA ASN A 173 -7.67 11.62 -9.01
C ASN A 173 -8.71 12.12 -10.03
N ILE A 174 -9.73 11.32 -10.31
CA ILE A 174 -10.82 11.72 -11.20
C ILE A 174 -11.60 12.90 -10.61
N MET A 175 -11.93 12.87 -9.31
CA MET A 175 -12.61 14.00 -8.65
C MET A 175 -11.77 15.27 -8.70
N GLU A 176 -10.46 15.18 -8.47
CA GLU A 176 -9.55 16.32 -8.60
C GLU A 176 -9.54 16.87 -10.03
N TYR A 177 -9.43 15.98 -11.01
CA TYR A 177 -9.46 16.34 -12.42
C TYR A 177 -10.77 17.02 -12.82
N LEU A 178 -11.92 16.50 -12.41
CA LEU A 178 -13.23 17.09 -12.67
C LEU A 178 -13.33 18.52 -12.14
N VAL A 179 -12.91 18.75 -10.90
CA VAL A 179 -12.95 20.09 -10.30
C VAL A 179 -12.00 21.06 -11.04
N VAL A 180 -10.79 20.61 -11.39
CA VAL A 180 -9.81 21.45 -12.10
C VAL A 180 -10.30 21.81 -13.50
N CYS A 181 -10.91 20.84 -14.21
CA CYS A 181 -11.40 21.04 -15.57
C CYS A 181 -12.80 21.68 -15.63
N ALA A 182 -13.52 21.72 -14.52
CA ALA A 182 -14.78 22.45 -14.45
C ALA A 182 -14.51 23.94 -14.77
N SER A 183 -14.87 24.32 -15.99
CA SER A 183 -15.06 25.74 -16.33
C SER A 183 -16.19 26.23 -15.45
N ASP A 184 -16.42 27.57 -15.38
CA ASP A 184 -17.45 28.20 -14.54
C ASP A 184 -18.90 27.67 -14.74
N MET A 185 -19.03 26.42 -15.16
CA MET A 185 -20.29 25.69 -15.33
C MET A 185 -20.63 24.95 -14.05
N ASP A 186 -21.77 25.30 -13.47
CA ASP A 186 -22.33 24.66 -12.27
C ASP A 186 -22.72 23.17 -12.44
N HIS A 187 -22.64 22.62 -13.66
CA HIS A 187 -23.08 21.27 -13.98
C HIS A 187 -22.06 20.50 -14.86
N LEU A 188 -21.74 19.30 -14.40
CA LEU A 188 -20.89 18.34 -15.11
C LEU A 188 -21.72 17.58 -16.16
N ASP A 189 -21.29 17.59 -17.43
CA ASP A 189 -21.89 16.76 -18.48
C ASP A 189 -21.42 15.29 -18.35
N ASN A 190 -22.37 14.36 -18.36
CA ASN A 190 -22.09 12.92 -18.34
C ASN A 190 -21.24 12.44 -19.53
N SER A 191 -21.30 13.09 -20.69
CA SER A 191 -20.44 12.77 -21.83
C SER A 191 -18.96 12.96 -21.50
N PHE A 192 -18.66 13.98 -20.70
CA PHE A 192 -17.30 14.23 -20.21
C PHE A 192 -16.85 13.15 -19.23
N LEU A 193 -17.71 12.71 -18.31
CA LEU A 193 -17.42 11.59 -17.41
C LEU A 193 -17.10 10.31 -18.18
N TYR A 194 -17.94 9.94 -19.14
CA TYR A 194 -17.72 8.74 -19.94
C TYR A 194 -16.43 8.81 -20.76
N SER A 195 -16.06 10.00 -21.25
CA SER A 195 -14.78 10.18 -21.96
C SER A 195 -13.56 9.91 -21.07
N ILE A 196 -13.64 10.26 -19.78
CA ILE A 196 -12.58 9.97 -18.80
C ILE A 196 -12.51 8.46 -18.54
N PHE A 197 -13.65 7.79 -18.32
CA PHE A 197 -13.69 6.35 -18.09
C PHE A 197 -13.16 5.55 -19.28
N ASP A 198 -13.41 6.00 -20.52
CA ASP A 198 -12.89 5.36 -21.73
C ASP A 198 -11.36 5.53 -21.88
N LEU A 199 -10.81 6.64 -21.42
CA LEU A 199 -9.37 6.88 -21.42
C LEU A 199 -8.65 5.97 -20.42
N GLU A 200 -9.14 5.89 -19.18
CA GLU A 200 -8.62 5.02 -18.13
C GLU A 200 -8.80 3.53 -18.46
N GLY A 201 -9.90 3.16 -19.14
CA GLY A 201 -10.17 1.77 -19.55
C GLY A 201 -9.24 1.24 -20.64
N LYS A 202 -8.61 2.12 -21.44
CA LYS A 202 -7.66 1.72 -22.49
C LYS A 202 -6.25 1.46 -21.99
N ASP A 203 -5.85 2.11 -20.90
CA ASP A 203 -4.51 1.92 -20.32
C ASP A 203 -4.41 0.67 -19.41
N SER A 204 -5.54 -0.01 -19.14
CA SER A 204 -5.56 -1.22 -18.28
C SER A 204 -5.14 -2.51 -19.01
N TYR A 205 -4.77 -2.44 -20.30
CA TYR A 205 -4.46 -3.61 -21.13
C TYR A 205 -3.09 -3.53 -21.86
N MET A 206 -2.14 -2.70 -21.37
CA MET A 206 -0.76 -2.73 -21.88
C MET A 206 0.22 -3.24 -20.83
#